data_e3ccdc33a69a59a7ebd946a2013a3a52
#
_entry.id   e3ccdc33a69a59a7ebd946a2013a3a52
#
_cell.length_a   1.000
_cell.length_b   1.000
_cell.length_c   1.000
_cell.angle_alpha   90.00
_cell.angle_beta   90.00
_cell.angle_gamma   90.00
#
_symmetry.space_group_name_H-M   'P 1'
#
loop_
_entity.id
_entity.type
_entity.pdbx_description
1 polymer ?
#
loop_
_entity_poly.entity_id
_entity_poly.type
_entity_poly.pdbx_seq_one_letter_code
_entity_poly.pdbx_strand_id
1 'polypeptide(L)'
;VYQALRTTREQVRLHFLAAADGVSFDRIVGDLNPFKTLVIVSSKSFTTRETAVNAAAIDQWLLEAGISGEDRARHMVVVSANKNAARDMNLPEENFFPIWKWVGGRFSVWSAIGLADAVALGSDTFRALLDGAHAMDEHVAQAPAGENLPLLLALISYWNSTRLGIEQHCFLPYDERLRTMVMWLQQLEMESLGKHVGADGALIEGPTGQAIWGGHGNESQHSFYQWLREGTGSTSIDLLWCEKPGHRHADLHRVLIANAKAQAEALITREETECFNAVSTISIDQLDAARLGALMALYEHKTTMLGTLYGINPFDQPGVEFGKKLSRELEFSRSSRRDGSALDSNSLN
;
A
#
# COMPACT_ATOMS: atom_id res chain seq x y z
N VAL A 1 5.06 -5.16 -3.34
CA VAL A 1 6.38 -5.80 -3.60
C VAL A 1 6.16 -7.20 -4.16
N TYR A 2 5.59 -8.14 -3.40
CA TYR A 2 5.44 -9.53 -3.84
C TYR A 2 4.81 -9.66 -5.23
N GLN A 3 3.67 -9.02 -5.49
CA GLN A 3 3.00 -9.11 -6.81
C GLN A 3 3.85 -8.56 -7.96
N ALA A 4 4.68 -7.56 -7.69
CA ALA A 4 5.54 -6.97 -8.70
C ALA A 4 6.76 -7.84 -9.06
N LEU A 5 7.27 -8.63 -8.09
CA LEU A 5 8.53 -9.36 -8.24
C LEU A 5 8.35 -10.88 -8.31
N ARG A 6 7.15 -11.41 -8.01
CA ARG A 6 6.91 -12.86 -8.09
C ARG A 6 7.14 -13.41 -9.48
N THR A 7 7.61 -14.64 -9.54
CA THR A 7 7.83 -15.38 -10.78
C THR A 7 6.83 -16.52 -10.94
N THR A 8 6.77 -17.11 -12.13
CA THR A 8 5.91 -18.30 -12.38
C THR A 8 6.45 -19.59 -11.73
N ARG A 9 7.62 -19.56 -11.09
CA ARG A 9 8.27 -20.70 -10.44
C ARG A 9 8.43 -20.48 -8.94
N GLU A 10 7.40 -19.96 -8.30
CA GLU A 10 7.41 -19.69 -6.86
C GLU A 10 7.53 -20.99 -6.05
N GLN A 11 8.45 -21.01 -5.09
CA GLN A 11 8.54 -22.08 -4.09
C GLN A 11 7.62 -21.80 -2.89
N VAL A 12 7.42 -20.53 -2.55
CA VAL A 12 6.55 -20.04 -1.47
C VAL A 12 5.52 -19.08 -2.04
N ARG A 13 4.25 -19.33 -1.74
CA ARG A 13 3.14 -18.45 -2.13
C ARG A 13 2.68 -17.63 -0.93
N LEU A 14 2.58 -16.31 -1.11
CA LEU A 14 2.02 -15.41 -0.11
C LEU A 14 0.51 -15.22 -0.29
N HIS A 15 -0.17 -15.23 0.85
CA HIS A 15 -1.56 -14.83 1.00
C HIS A 15 -1.64 -13.71 2.03
N PHE A 16 -2.48 -12.71 1.78
CA PHE A 16 -2.61 -11.55 2.65
C PHE A 16 -4.03 -11.50 3.22
N LEU A 17 -4.16 -11.72 4.52
CA LEU A 17 -5.41 -11.66 5.27
C LEU A 17 -5.47 -10.33 6.02
N ALA A 18 -5.90 -9.26 5.35
CA ALA A 18 -5.93 -7.92 5.93
C ALA A 18 -7.30 -7.55 6.52
N ALA A 19 -8.40 -7.92 5.86
CA ALA A 19 -9.75 -7.64 6.33
C ALA A 19 -10.25 -8.73 7.28
N ALA A 20 -11.03 -8.34 8.29
CA ALA A 20 -11.79 -9.28 9.14
C ALA A 20 -13.06 -9.71 8.39
N ASP A 21 -12.89 -10.50 7.34
CA ASP A 21 -13.92 -10.95 6.42
C ASP A 21 -13.88 -12.48 6.27
N GLY A 22 -14.98 -13.15 6.66
CA GLY A 22 -15.05 -14.63 6.65
C GLY A 22 -14.94 -15.23 5.25
N VAL A 23 -15.46 -14.56 4.21
CA VAL A 23 -15.34 -15.06 2.83
C VAL A 23 -13.88 -15.01 2.36
N SER A 24 -13.18 -13.94 2.72
CA SER A 24 -11.74 -13.80 2.44
C SER A 24 -10.93 -14.87 3.19
N PHE A 25 -11.27 -15.11 4.45
CA PHE A 25 -10.66 -16.13 5.28
C PHE A 25 -10.84 -17.51 4.63
N ASP A 26 -12.08 -17.94 4.37
CA ASP A 26 -12.39 -19.24 3.79
C ASP A 26 -11.70 -19.49 2.45
N ARG A 27 -11.66 -18.47 1.59
CA ARG A 27 -10.96 -18.53 0.29
C ARG A 27 -9.45 -18.74 0.43
N ILE A 28 -8.85 -18.13 1.45
CA ILE A 28 -7.41 -18.25 1.68
C ILE A 28 -7.10 -19.61 2.28
N VAL A 29 -7.75 -20.01 3.39
CA VAL A 29 -7.41 -21.24 4.11
C VAL A 29 -7.87 -22.50 3.39
N GLY A 30 -8.92 -22.42 2.55
CA GLY A 30 -9.48 -23.56 1.82
C GLY A 30 -8.49 -24.22 0.87
N ASP A 31 -7.53 -23.46 0.34
CA ASP A 31 -6.49 -23.96 -0.57
C ASP A 31 -5.15 -24.24 0.13
N LEU A 32 -5.06 -24.03 1.46
CA LEU A 32 -3.81 -24.16 2.21
C LEU A 32 -3.72 -25.51 2.95
N ASN A 33 -2.50 -26.03 3.03
CA ASN A 33 -2.16 -27.11 3.91
C ASN A 33 -1.60 -26.56 5.23
N PRO A 34 -2.29 -26.73 6.39
CA PRO A 34 -1.85 -26.18 7.67
C PRO A 34 -0.40 -26.56 8.02
N PHE A 35 0.00 -27.80 7.75
CA PHE A 35 1.35 -28.33 8.05
C PHE A 35 2.46 -27.73 7.16
N LYS A 36 2.10 -26.99 6.10
CA LYS A 36 3.03 -26.33 5.18
C LYS A 36 2.87 -24.82 5.17
N THR A 37 2.13 -24.26 6.13
CA THR A 37 1.82 -22.84 6.19
C THR A 37 2.60 -22.19 7.33
N LEU A 38 3.31 -21.10 7.02
CA LEU A 38 3.87 -20.17 8.00
C LEU A 38 2.97 -18.94 8.07
N VAL A 39 2.59 -18.54 9.27
CA VAL A 39 1.77 -17.36 9.55
C VAL A 39 2.65 -16.24 10.08
N ILE A 40 2.61 -15.09 9.44
CA ILE A 40 3.31 -13.89 9.88
C ILE A 40 2.28 -12.88 10.37
N VAL A 41 2.18 -12.70 11.68
CA VAL A 41 1.26 -11.74 12.30
C VAL A 41 1.95 -10.38 12.40
N SER A 42 1.58 -9.45 11.55
CA SER A 42 2.19 -8.13 11.46
C SER A 42 1.27 -7.05 12.01
N SER A 43 1.65 -6.44 13.14
CA SER A 43 0.90 -5.31 13.71
C SER A 43 1.82 -4.42 14.55
N LYS A 44 1.92 -3.13 14.20
CA LYS A 44 2.80 -2.18 14.90
C LYS A 44 2.50 -2.11 16.40
N SER A 45 1.25 -1.88 16.78
CA SER A 45 0.84 -1.70 18.18
C SER A 45 0.32 -2.97 18.83
N PHE A 46 -0.04 -3.97 18.04
CA PHE A 46 -0.78 -5.16 18.45
C PHE A 46 -2.17 -4.86 19.06
N THR A 47 -2.72 -3.67 18.75
CA THR A 47 -4.05 -3.22 19.19
C THR A 47 -5.06 -3.14 18.05
N THR A 48 -4.63 -3.46 16.82
CA THR A 48 -5.51 -3.47 15.64
C THR A 48 -6.46 -4.64 15.73
N ARG A 49 -7.75 -4.34 15.79
CA ARG A 49 -8.81 -5.34 16.03
C ARG A 49 -8.86 -6.40 14.94
N GLU A 50 -8.81 -5.98 13.69
CA GLU A 50 -8.84 -6.85 12.52
C GLU A 50 -7.69 -7.85 12.55
N THR A 51 -6.49 -7.40 12.90
CA THR A 51 -5.31 -8.29 13.04
C THR A 51 -5.52 -9.30 14.16
N ALA A 52 -6.06 -8.88 15.30
CA ALA A 52 -6.30 -9.77 16.44
C ALA A 52 -7.35 -10.86 16.12
N VAL A 53 -8.45 -10.47 15.46
CA VAL A 53 -9.51 -11.41 15.06
C VAL A 53 -8.98 -12.39 14.00
N ASN A 54 -8.27 -11.92 13.00
CA ASN A 54 -7.67 -12.77 11.97
C ASN A 54 -6.62 -13.74 12.56
N ALA A 55 -5.78 -13.26 13.48
CA ALA A 55 -4.80 -14.11 14.16
C ALA A 55 -5.47 -15.20 14.98
N ALA A 56 -6.55 -14.89 15.71
CA ALA A 56 -7.32 -15.86 16.47
C ALA A 56 -8.02 -16.90 15.55
N ALA A 57 -8.56 -16.48 14.42
CA ALA A 57 -9.18 -17.38 13.45
C ALA A 57 -8.16 -18.34 12.82
N ILE A 58 -6.98 -17.84 12.48
CA ILE A 58 -5.87 -18.67 11.97
C ILE A 58 -5.38 -19.64 13.06
N ASP A 59 -5.27 -19.19 14.30
CA ASP A 59 -4.87 -20.02 15.42
C ASP A 59 -5.85 -21.20 15.65
N GLN A 60 -7.15 -20.92 15.57
CA GLN A 60 -8.19 -21.93 15.62
C GLN A 60 -8.10 -22.92 14.44
N TRP A 61 -7.85 -22.42 13.23
CA TRP A 61 -7.67 -23.26 12.04
C TRP A 61 -6.47 -24.21 12.16
N LEU A 62 -5.35 -23.74 12.73
CA LEU A 62 -4.19 -24.60 13.03
C LEU A 62 -4.53 -25.65 14.10
N LEU A 63 -5.26 -25.25 15.14
CA LEU A 63 -5.68 -26.15 16.23
C LEU A 63 -6.62 -27.26 15.72
N GLU A 64 -7.57 -26.94 14.86
CA GLU A 64 -8.49 -27.92 14.22
C GLU A 64 -7.74 -28.91 13.33
N ALA A 65 -6.60 -28.54 12.77
CA ALA A 65 -5.70 -29.45 12.06
C ALA A 65 -4.82 -30.29 12.99
N GLY A 66 -4.91 -30.12 14.31
CA GLY A 66 -4.10 -30.82 15.31
C GLY A 66 -2.73 -30.17 15.60
N ILE A 67 -2.49 -28.97 15.11
CA ILE A 67 -1.24 -28.22 15.35
C ILE A 67 -1.41 -27.39 16.62
N SER A 68 -0.73 -27.78 17.70
CA SER A 68 -0.85 -27.13 19.02
C SER A 68 0.49 -27.13 19.77
N GLY A 69 0.57 -26.43 20.89
CA GLY A 69 1.75 -26.38 21.74
C GLY A 69 3.02 -25.93 21.02
N GLU A 70 4.09 -26.70 21.12
CA GLU A 70 5.38 -26.39 20.48
C GLU A 70 5.33 -26.44 18.96
N ASP A 71 4.50 -27.32 18.38
CA ASP A 71 4.36 -27.39 16.93
C ASP A 71 3.72 -26.10 16.37
N ARG A 72 2.78 -25.49 17.10
CA ARG A 72 2.19 -24.19 16.73
C ARG A 72 3.25 -23.09 16.63
N ALA A 73 4.24 -23.10 17.52
CA ALA A 73 5.33 -22.13 17.48
C ALA A 73 6.18 -22.21 16.20
N ARG A 74 6.21 -23.36 15.54
CA ARG A 74 6.91 -23.52 14.23
C ARG A 74 6.12 -22.93 13.05
N HIS A 75 4.84 -22.66 13.26
CA HIS A 75 3.92 -22.16 12.23
C HIS A 75 3.61 -20.66 12.36
N MET A 76 4.05 -19.98 13.42
CA MET A 76 3.69 -18.58 13.66
C MET A 76 4.88 -17.74 14.07
N VAL A 77 4.99 -16.55 13.46
CA VAL A 77 5.92 -15.51 13.88
C VAL A 77 5.19 -14.17 13.98
N VAL A 78 5.75 -13.26 14.76
CA VAL A 78 5.15 -11.95 15.04
C VAL A 78 6.12 -10.84 14.65
N VAL A 79 5.61 -9.85 13.92
CA VAL A 79 6.32 -8.62 13.57
C VAL A 79 5.63 -7.45 14.26
N SER A 80 6.29 -6.79 15.22
CA SER A 80 5.66 -5.73 16.01
C SER A 80 6.65 -4.75 16.63
N ALA A 81 6.16 -3.54 16.99
CA ALA A 81 6.85 -2.63 17.89
C ALA A 81 6.50 -2.89 19.38
N ASN A 82 5.48 -3.72 19.64
CA ASN A 82 5.11 -4.17 20.97
C ASN A 82 5.98 -5.38 21.37
N LYS A 83 6.93 -5.17 22.28
CA LYS A 83 7.86 -6.23 22.74
C LYS A 83 7.17 -7.44 23.41
N ASN A 84 5.92 -7.28 23.84
CA ASN A 84 5.16 -8.34 24.48
C ASN A 84 4.33 -9.17 23.48
N ALA A 85 4.28 -8.78 22.21
CA ALA A 85 3.37 -9.37 21.22
C ALA A 85 3.53 -10.91 21.08
N ALA A 86 4.75 -11.42 21.06
CA ALA A 86 4.99 -12.87 21.03
C ALA A 86 4.48 -13.57 22.30
N ARG A 87 4.78 -13.00 23.48
CA ARG A 87 4.31 -13.52 24.76
C ARG A 87 2.78 -13.51 24.86
N ASP A 88 2.16 -12.42 24.40
CA ASP A 88 0.69 -12.26 24.41
C ASP A 88 -0.01 -13.28 23.48
N MET A 89 0.72 -13.82 22.52
CA MET A 89 0.32 -14.93 21.65
C MET A 89 0.82 -16.30 22.11
N ASN A 90 1.45 -16.41 23.27
CA ASN A 90 2.09 -17.64 23.77
C ASN A 90 3.10 -18.23 22.75
N LEU A 91 3.93 -17.38 22.14
CA LEU A 91 5.00 -17.78 21.24
C LEU A 91 6.37 -17.55 21.89
N PRO A 92 7.38 -18.36 21.53
CA PRO A 92 8.77 -18.14 21.96
C PRO A 92 9.31 -16.78 21.52
N GLU A 93 10.31 -16.26 22.24
CA GLU A 93 10.91 -14.95 21.96
C GLU A 93 11.61 -14.92 20.60
N GLU A 94 12.17 -16.02 20.15
CA GLU A 94 12.81 -16.17 18.83
C GLU A 94 11.83 -16.01 17.66
N ASN A 95 10.53 -16.13 17.89
CA ASN A 95 9.47 -15.90 16.88
C ASN A 95 9.07 -14.42 16.78
N PHE A 96 9.74 -13.53 17.52
CA PHE A 96 9.48 -12.10 17.52
C PHE A 96 10.48 -11.34 16.66
N PHE A 97 9.95 -10.60 15.69
CA PHE A 97 10.72 -9.72 14.80
C PHE A 97 10.36 -8.26 15.13
N PRO A 98 11.27 -7.51 15.77
CA PRO A 98 10.98 -6.15 16.20
C PRO A 98 10.96 -5.15 15.05
N ILE A 99 10.08 -4.16 15.16
CA ILE A 99 10.13 -2.92 14.39
C ILE A 99 10.18 -1.73 15.35
N TRP A 100 10.61 -0.57 14.87
CA TRP A 100 10.68 0.63 15.68
C TRP A 100 9.32 1.35 15.77
N LYS A 101 9.06 2.02 16.88
CA LYS A 101 7.82 2.76 17.11
C LYS A 101 7.60 3.92 16.12
N TRP A 102 8.67 4.46 15.55
CA TRP A 102 8.58 5.54 14.57
C TRP A 102 8.26 5.06 13.15
N VAL A 103 8.36 3.75 12.87
CA VAL A 103 7.99 3.20 11.55
C VAL A 103 6.49 3.34 11.34
N GLY A 104 6.09 4.10 10.32
CA GLY A 104 4.71 4.21 9.87
C GLY A 104 4.31 3.01 8.98
N GLY A 105 3.05 2.55 9.07
CA GLY A 105 2.58 1.38 8.29
C GLY A 105 2.86 1.48 6.79
N ARG A 106 2.51 2.61 6.16
CA ARG A 106 2.68 2.87 4.73
C ARG A 106 4.14 3.07 4.29
N PHE A 107 5.06 3.26 5.25
CA PHE A 107 6.50 3.36 5.04
C PHE A 107 7.26 2.14 5.61
N SER A 108 6.58 1.03 5.88
CA SER A 108 7.13 -0.02 6.75
C SER A 108 7.84 -1.17 6.03
N VAL A 109 7.70 -1.31 4.72
CA VAL A 109 8.24 -2.46 3.96
C VAL A 109 9.75 -2.63 4.11
N TRP A 110 10.47 -1.56 4.36
CA TRP A 110 11.92 -1.51 4.59
C TRP A 110 12.37 -2.10 5.94
N SER A 111 11.42 -2.36 6.83
CA SER A 111 11.63 -2.97 8.16
C SER A 111 11.35 -4.48 8.14
N ALA A 112 11.28 -5.10 9.34
CA ALA A 112 10.86 -6.50 9.46
C ALA A 112 9.42 -6.78 8.94
N ILE A 113 8.62 -5.76 8.62
CA ILE A 113 7.35 -5.93 7.88
C ILE A 113 7.58 -6.59 6.51
N GLY A 114 8.73 -6.34 5.88
CA GLY A 114 9.13 -7.00 4.64
C GLY A 114 9.56 -8.47 4.78
N LEU A 115 9.46 -9.07 5.97
CA LEU A 115 9.83 -10.48 6.21
C LEU A 115 9.09 -11.43 5.27
N ALA A 116 7.80 -11.19 5.02
CA ALA A 116 7.02 -12.01 4.11
C ALA A 116 7.60 -11.99 2.68
N ASP A 117 7.96 -10.81 2.18
CA ASP A 117 8.61 -10.64 0.88
C ASP A 117 9.98 -11.33 0.85
N ALA A 118 10.79 -11.18 1.91
CA ALA A 118 12.09 -11.83 2.02
C ALA A 118 12.00 -13.36 2.02
N VAL A 119 10.97 -13.92 2.69
CA VAL A 119 10.72 -15.37 2.71
C VAL A 119 10.26 -15.88 1.34
N ALA A 120 9.38 -15.17 0.67
CA ALA A 120 8.78 -15.64 -0.58
C ALA A 120 9.66 -15.41 -1.80
N LEU A 121 10.35 -14.26 -1.86
CA LEU A 121 11.15 -13.84 -3.01
C LEU A 121 12.64 -14.16 -2.86
N GLY A 122 13.06 -14.54 -1.66
CA GLY A 122 14.45 -14.75 -1.29
C GLY A 122 15.16 -13.50 -0.77
N SER A 123 16.14 -13.70 0.11
CA SER A 123 16.88 -12.64 0.77
C SER A 123 17.63 -11.72 -0.21
N ASP A 124 18.14 -12.26 -1.29
CA ASP A 124 18.90 -11.49 -2.29
C ASP A 124 17.98 -10.51 -3.05
N THR A 125 16.78 -10.97 -3.41
CA THR A 125 15.75 -10.11 -4.02
C THR A 125 15.33 -9.00 -3.07
N PHE A 126 15.12 -9.32 -1.78
CA PHE A 126 14.74 -8.33 -0.79
C PHE A 126 15.89 -7.32 -0.54
N ARG A 127 17.14 -7.77 -0.49
CA ARG A 127 18.30 -6.87 -0.41
C ARG A 127 18.40 -5.95 -1.61
N ALA A 128 18.23 -6.47 -2.82
CA ALA A 128 18.23 -5.64 -4.02
C ALA A 128 17.11 -4.57 -4.00
N LEU A 129 15.95 -4.88 -3.41
CA LEU A 129 14.89 -3.89 -3.18
C LEU A 129 15.37 -2.77 -2.25
N LEU A 130 16.03 -3.12 -1.13
CA LEU A 130 16.60 -2.14 -0.19
C LEU A 130 17.71 -1.31 -0.83
N ASP A 131 18.60 -1.93 -1.60
CA ASP A 131 19.69 -1.26 -2.29
C ASP A 131 19.15 -0.23 -3.31
N GLY A 132 18.07 -0.56 -4.00
CA GLY A 132 17.40 0.36 -4.91
C GLY A 132 16.76 1.55 -4.20
N ALA A 133 16.14 1.34 -3.06
CA ALA A 133 15.61 2.42 -2.23
C ALA A 133 16.75 3.32 -1.70
N HIS A 134 17.83 2.72 -1.22
CA HIS A 134 19.01 3.45 -0.76
C HIS A 134 19.64 4.31 -1.88
N ALA A 135 19.70 3.78 -3.12
CA ALA A 135 20.18 4.57 -4.24
C ALA A 135 19.29 5.81 -4.51
N MET A 136 17.98 5.72 -4.26
CA MET A 136 17.09 6.89 -4.34
C MET A 136 17.32 7.86 -3.16
N ASP A 137 17.60 7.36 -1.95
CA ASP A 137 17.97 8.21 -0.80
C ASP A 137 19.25 9.01 -1.10
N GLU A 138 20.28 8.37 -1.69
CA GLU A 138 21.49 9.03 -2.12
C GLU A 138 21.22 10.07 -3.23
N HIS A 139 20.36 9.72 -4.19
CA HIS A 139 19.95 10.67 -5.23
C HIS A 139 19.29 11.92 -4.63
N VAL A 140 18.37 11.75 -3.68
CA VAL A 140 17.73 12.89 -2.99
C VAL A 140 18.74 13.75 -2.26
N ALA A 141 19.74 13.15 -1.62
CA ALA A 141 20.75 13.86 -0.84
C ALA A 141 21.78 14.62 -1.71
N GLN A 142 22.06 14.13 -2.93
CA GLN A 142 23.20 14.58 -3.73
C GLN A 142 22.79 15.33 -5.01
N ALA A 143 21.62 15.03 -5.58
CA ALA A 143 21.22 15.62 -6.85
C ALA A 143 20.92 17.12 -6.73
N PRO A 144 21.35 17.94 -7.69
CA PRO A 144 20.93 19.35 -7.78
C PRO A 144 19.40 19.44 -7.85
N ALA A 145 18.82 20.53 -7.33
CA ALA A 145 17.36 20.69 -7.27
C ALA A 145 16.66 20.48 -8.63
N GLY A 146 17.26 20.91 -9.73
CA GLY A 146 16.72 20.74 -11.10
C GLY A 146 16.82 19.32 -11.66
N GLU A 147 17.49 18.41 -10.97
CA GLU A 147 17.66 17.00 -11.35
C GLU A 147 17.13 16.04 -10.28
N ASN A 148 16.71 16.54 -9.12
CA ASN A 148 16.20 15.76 -8.00
C ASN A 148 14.78 15.29 -8.32
N LEU A 149 14.64 14.05 -8.75
CA LEU A 149 13.37 13.50 -9.25
C LEU A 149 12.21 13.59 -8.25
N PRO A 150 12.36 13.14 -6.98
CA PRO A 150 11.28 13.29 -6.01
C PRO A 150 10.88 14.74 -5.74
N LEU A 151 11.86 15.67 -5.69
CA LEU A 151 11.59 17.09 -5.51
C LEU A 151 10.83 17.66 -6.70
N LEU A 152 11.23 17.35 -7.92
CA LEU A 152 10.53 17.80 -9.13
C LEU A 152 9.08 17.30 -9.16
N LEU A 153 8.84 16.02 -8.87
CA LEU A 153 7.49 15.47 -8.80
C LEU A 153 6.66 16.11 -7.67
N ALA A 154 7.28 16.38 -6.52
CA ALA A 154 6.60 17.07 -5.42
C ALA A 154 6.21 18.50 -5.82
N LEU A 155 7.12 19.27 -6.43
CA LEU A 155 6.84 20.63 -6.89
C LEU A 155 5.76 20.67 -7.98
N ILE A 156 5.78 19.73 -8.93
CA ILE A 156 4.74 19.59 -9.95
C ILE A 156 3.38 19.29 -9.31
N SER A 157 3.32 18.31 -8.39
CA SER A 157 2.07 17.97 -7.69
C SER A 157 1.55 19.13 -6.82
N TYR A 158 2.45 19.82 -6.12
CA TYR A 158 2.11 21.01 -5.35
C TYR A 158 1.55 22.13 -6.24
N TRP A 159 2.19 22.39 -7.38
CA TRP A 159 1.71 23.35 -8.35
C TRP A 159 0.34 23.00 -8.92
N ASN A 160 0.17 21.73 -9.33
CA ASN A 160 -1.09 21.22 -9.86
C ASN A 160 -2.24 21.43 -8.87
N SER A 161 -2.05 21.08 -7.61
CA SER A 161 -3.10 21.21 -6.60
C SER A 161 -3.36 22.65 -6.16
N THR A 162 -2.30 23.46 -5.93
CA THR A 162 -2.44 24.78 -5.30
C THR A 162 -2.62 25.92 -6.28
N ARG A 163 -2.09 25.80 -7.50
CA ARG A 163 -2.14 26.86 -8.54
C ARG A 163 -3.11 26.57 -9.65
N LEU A 164 -3.20 25.29 -10.05
CA LEU A 164 -4.09 24.89 -11.13
C LEU A 164 -5.43 24.31 -10.61
N GLY A 165 -5.58 24.14 -9.30
CA GLY A 165 -6.81 23.64 -8.67
C GLY A 165 -7.14 22.18 -9.05
N ILE A 166 -6.14 21.39 -9.45
CA ILE A 166 -6.33 19.99 -9.81
C ILE A 166 -6.37 19.14 -8.55
N GLU A 167 -7.55 18.63 -8.21
CA GLU A 167 -7.77 17.85 -6.99
C GLU A 167 -7.59 16.35 -7.18
N GLN A 168 -7.35 15.90 -8.41
CA GLN A 168 -7.27 14.48 -8.78
C GLN A 168 -5.93 14.16 -9.42
N HIS A 169 -5.37 12.99 -9.06
CA HIS A 169 -4.16 12.45 -9.67
C HIS A 169 -4.41 11.01 -10.12
N CYS A 170 -4.27 10.77 -11.42
CA CYS A 170 -4.45 9.47 -12.03
C CYS A 170 -3.09 8.81 -12.28
N PHE A 171 -2.89 7.60 -11.76
CA PHE A 171 -1.67 6.82 -11.99
C PHE A 171 -1.94 5.64 -12.92
N LEU A 172 -1.21 5.58 -14.03
CA LEU A 172 -1.42 4.64 -15.14
C LEU A 172 -0.16 3.83 -15.42
N PRO A 173 0.10 2.73 -14.68
CA PRO A 173 1.18 1.82 -15.00
C PRO A 173 0.85 0.97 -16.24
N TYR A 174 1.76 0.95 -17.21
CA TYR A 174 1.73 0.08 -18.38
C TYR A 174 2.66 -1.14 -18.16
N ASP A 175 2.48 -1.77 -17.02
CA ASP A 175 3.11 -3.05 -16.66
C ASP A 175 2.20 -3.77 -15.65
N GLU A 176 1.78 -4.99 -15.96
CA GLU A 176 0.88 -5.78 -15.12
C GLU A 176 1.44 -5.98 -13.70
N ARG A 177 2.76 -6.07 -13.57
CA ARG A 177 3.45 -6.23 -12.29
C ARG A 177 3.25 -5.02 -11.34
N LEU A 178 2.94 -3.84 -11.91
CA LEU A 178 2.71 -2.59 -11.16
C LEU A 178 1.22 -2.27 -10.98
N ARG A 179 0.30 -3.15 -11.38
CA ARG A 179 -1.16 -2.95 -11.28
C ARG A 179 -1.61 -2.50 -9.89
N THR A 180 -1.05 -3.08 -8.85
CA THR A 180 -1.42 -2.77 -7.46
C THR A 180 -0.73 -1.53 -6.89
N MET A 181 0.15 -0.90 -7.64
CA MET A 181 0.85 0.31 -7.20
C MET A 181 -0.12 1.48 -6.98
N VAL A 182 -1.21 1.55 -7.74
CA VAL A 182 -2.29 2.55 -7.53
C VAL A 182 -2.82 2.47 -6.09
N MET A 183 -3.15 1.27 -5.60
CA MET A 183 -3.68 1.07 -4.24
C MET A 183 -2.65 1.44 -3.17
N TRP A 184 -1.38 1.15 -3.41
CA TRP A 184 -0.30 1.54 -2.51
C TRP A 184 -0.12 3.06 -2.47
N LEU A 185 -0.14 3.74 -3.63
CA LEU A 185 -0.08 5.20 -3.72
C LEU A 185 -1.28 5.87 -3.05
N GLN A 186 -2.48 5.31 -3.16
CA GLN A 186 -3.66 5.80 -2.44
C GLN A 186 -3.38 5.87 -0.93
N GLN A 187 -2.88 4.80 -0.35
CA GLN A 187 -2.53 4.82 1.07
C GLN A 187 -1.35 5.76 1.34
N LEU A 188 -0.28 5.68 0.56
CA LEU A 188 0.91 6.49 0.77
C LEU A 188 0.59 7.98 0.74
N GLU A 189 -0.01 8.48 -0.32
CA GLU A 189 -0.22 9.92 -0.50
C GLU A 189 -1.48 10.43 0.23
N MET A 190 -2.62 9.76 0.09
CA MET A 190 -3.87 10.29 0.66
C MET A 190 -3.90 10.22 2.19
N GLU A 191 -3.37 9.16 2.79
CA GLU A 191 -3.26 9.06 4.26
C GLU A 191 -2.20 10.01 4.82
N SER A 192 -1.11 10.27 4.06
CA SER A 192 -0.06 11.20 4.49
C SER A 192 -0.48 12.66 4.32
N LEU A 193 -1.16 13.01 3.23
CA LEU A 193 -1.39 14.40 2.82
C LEU A 193 -2.82 14.89 3.08
N GLY A 194 -3.81 14.01 3.21
CA GLY A 194 -5.22 14.37 3.41
C GLY A 194 -5.49 14.91 4.81
N LYS A 195 -4.97 16.09 5.13
CA LYS A 195 -5.06 16.74 6.43
C LYS A 195 -5.44 18.20 6.30
N HIS A 196 -6.28 18.70 7.21
CA HIS A 196 -6.70 20.09 7.26
C HIS A 196 -6.08 20.87 8.43
N VAL A 197 -5.21 20.20 9.20
CA VAL A 197 -4.48 20.80 10.33
C VAL A 197 -2.98 20.66 10.06
N GLY A 198 -2.27 21.78 10.16
CA GLY A 198 -0.83 21.87 10.01
C GLY A 198 -0.06 21.23 11.16
N ALA A 199 1.22 21.04 10.96
CA ALA A 199 2.12 20.51 12.00
C ALA A 199 2.24 21.44 13.22
N ASP A 200 1.90 22.71 13.07
CA ASP A 200 1.82 23.74 14.11
C ASP A 200 0.45 23.78 14.82
N GLY A 201 -0.51 22.96 14.39
CA GLY A 201 -1.87 22.92 14.91
C GLY A 201 -2.84 23.95 14.30
N ALA A 202 -2.40 24.79 13.37
CA ALA A 202 -3.26 25.74 12.69
C ALA A 202 -4.09 25.07 11.59
N LEU A 203 -5.26 25.64 11.27
CA LEU A 203 -6.04 25.19 10.11
C LEU A 203 -5.32 25.62 8.83
N ILE A 204 -5.30 24.73 7.83
CA ILE A 204 -4.71 24.98 6.53
C ILE A 204 -5.77 25.56 5.61
N GLU A 205 -5.43 26.67 4.97
CA GLU A 205 -6.23 27.28 3.92
C GLU A 205 -5.77 26.74 2.57
N GLY A 206 -6.64 26.01 1.86
CA GLY A 206 -6.37 25.44 0.55
C GLY A 206 -6.18 23.92 0.52
N PRO A 207 -5.85 23.35 -0.65
CA PRO A 207 -5.75 21.90 -0.82
C PRO A 207 -4.48 21.34 -0.17
N THR A 208 -4.58 20.13 0.39
CA THR A 208 -3.49 19.38 1.04
C THR A 208 -3.28 18.00 0.44
N GLY A 209 -3.17 17.91 -0.86
CA GLY A 209 -2.99 16.66 -1.58
C GLY A 209 -4.11 16.42 -2.59
N GLN A 210 -3.94 15.39 -3.37
CA GLN A 210 -4.85 15.01 -4.44
C GLN A 210 -5.48 13.65 -4.15
N ALA A 211 -6.69 13.41 -4.68
CA ALA A 211 -7.30 12.09 -4.66
C ALA A 211 -6.59 11.19 -5.68
N ILE A 212 -5.95 10.12 -5.22
CA ILE A 212 -5.21 9.18 -6.07
C ILE A 212 -6.15 8.11 -6.60
N TRP A 213 -6.15 7.89 -7.89
CA TRP A 213 -6.90 6.84 -8.57
C TRP A 213 -6.17 6.37 -9.83
N GLY A 214 -6.74 5.41 -10.56
CA GLY A 214 -6.13 4.92 -11.79
C GLY A 214 -6.31 3.42 -11.97
N GLY A 215 -5.45 2.83 -12.79
CA GLY A 215 -5.50 1.41 -13.11
C GLY A 215 -4.45 1.05 -14.15
N HIS A 216 -4.41 -0.23 -14.56
CA HIS A 216 -3.51 -0.66 -15.64
C HIS A 216 -3.81 0.10 -16.92
N GLY A 217 -2.81 0.82 -17.46
CA GLY A 217 -3.00 1.83 -18.49
C GLY A 217 -3.75 1.32 -19.73
N ASN A 218 -3.37 0.15 -20.25
CA ASN A 218 -4.00 -0.41 -21.45
C ASN A 218 -5.49 -0.78 -21.22
N GLU A 219 -5.85 -1.34 -20.06
CA GLU A 219 -7.24 -1.67 -19.73
C GLU A 219 -8.07 -0.42 -19.45
N SER A 220 -7.45 0.59 -18.87
CA SER A 220 -8.09 1.87 -18.55
C SER A 220 -8.61 2.61 -19.77
N GLN A 221 -8.04 2.36 -20.96
CA GLN A 221 -8.54 2.87 -22.24
C GLN A 221 -10.00 2.46 -22.51
N HIS A 222 -10.43 1.32 -21.98
CA HIS A 222 -11.78 0.78 -22.13
C HIS A 222 -12.71 1.11 -20.95
N SER A 223 -12.27 1.98 -20.03
CA SER A 223 -13.08 2.40 -18.89
C SER A 223 -13.17 3.93 -18.75
N PHE A 224 -12.12 4.60 -18.33
CA PHE A 224 -12.20 6.03 -17.96
C PHE A 224 -11.41 6.98 -18.88
N TYR A 225 -10.76 6.51 -19.94
CA TYR A 225 -10.04 7.39 -20.87
C TYR A 225 -10.97 8.36 -21.61
N GLN A 226 -12.24 7.95 -21.89
CA GLN A 226 -13.25 8.86 -22.41
C GLN A 226 -13.41 10.08 -21.50
N TRP A 227 -13.47 9.86 -20.18
CA TRP A 227 -13.59 10.94 -19.22
C TRP A 227 -12.31 11.79 -19.14
N LEU A 228 -11.14 11.17 -19.18
CA LEU A 228 -9.86 11.91 -19.21
C LEU A 228 -9.74 12.81 -20.45
N ARG A 229 -10.27 12.39 -21.59
CA ARG A 229 -10.21 13.13 -22.87
C ARG A 229 -11.28 14.18 -23.01
N GLU A 230 -12.53 13.84 -22.73
CA GLU A 230 -13.71 14.63 -23.05
C GLU A 230 -14.46 15.14 -21.82
N GLY A 231 -14.08 14.70 -20.61
CA GLY A 231 -14.70 15.15 -19.36
C GLY A 231 -14.42 16.62 -19.06
N THR A 232 -15.22 17.21 -18.19
CA THR A 232 -15.12 18.64 -17.81
C THR A 232 -14.18 18.89 -16.61
N GLY A 233 -13.55 17.85 -16.06
CA GLY A 233 -12.59 17.96 -14.96
C GLY A 233 -11.14 17.99 -15.43
N SER A 234 -10.28 18.70 -14.72
CA SER A 234 -8.82 18.64 -14.90
C SER A 234 -8.22 17.55 -14.03
N THR A 235 -7.21 16.83 -14.53
CA THR A 235 -6.54 15.74 -13.84
C THR A 235 -5.04 15.81 -14.04
N SER A 236 -4.25 15.60 -12.98
CA SER A 236 -2.83 15.29 -13.15
C SER A 236 -2.68 13.78 -13.39
N ILE A 237 -1.77 13.41 -14.29
CA ILE A 237 -1.65 12.02 -14.75
C ILE A 237 -0.17 11.64 -14.78
N ASP A 238 0.17 10.54 -14.10
CA ASP A 238 1.46 9.88 -14.26
C ASP A 238 1.27 8.61 -15.10
N LEU A 239 1.93 8.54 -16.26
CA LEU A 239 2.06 7.30 -17.03
C LEU A 239 3.42 6.66 -16.77
N LEU A 240 3.43 5.39 -16.40
CA LEU A 240 4.66 4.66 -16.12
C LEU A 240 4.78 3.41 -17.00
N TRP A 241 5.95 3.20 -17.62
CA TRP A 241 6.24 2.00 -18.39
C TRP A 241 7.69 1.53 -18.26
N CYS A 242 7.94 0.27 -18.63
CA CYS A 242 9.28 -0.31 -18.75
C CYS A 242 9.71 -0.34 -20.22
N GLU A 243 10.91 0.14 -20.54
CA GLU A 243 11.40 0.12 -21.93
C GLU A 243 11.72 -1.32 -22.39
N LYS A 244 12.23 -2.17 -21.48
CA LYS A 244 12.54 -3.56 -21.76
C LYS A 244 11.50 -4.51 -21.17
N PRO A 245 11.07 -5.54 -21.92
CA PRO A 245 10.15 -6.54 -21.39
C PRO A 245 10.82 -7.39 -20.30
N GLY A 246 10.08 -7.70 -19.24
CA GLY A 246 10.46 -8.70 -18.25
C GLY A 246 10.05 -10.13 -18.65
N HIS A 247 9.76 -10.37 -19.94
CA HIS A 247 9.22 -11.62 -20.47
C HIS A 247 9.65 -11.84 -21.93
N ARG A 248 9.39 -13.05 -22.47
CA ARG A 248 9.79 -13.45 -23.83
C ARG A 248 8.92 -12.92 -24.99
N HIS A 249 7.82 -12.24 -24.71
CA HIS A 249 6.82 -11.85 -25.71
C HIS A 249 7.08 -10.43 -26.22
N ALA A 250 8.09 -10.25 -27.06
CA ALA A 250 8.54 -8.94 -27.53
C ALA A 250 7.47 -8.16 -28.31
N ASP A 251 6.62 -8.84 -29.10
CA ASP A 251 5.57 -8.17 -29.86
C ASP A 251 4.46 -7.61 -28.98
N LEU A 252 4.06 -8.34 -27.92
CA LEU A 252 3.09 -7.81 -26.93
C LEU A 252 3.64 -6.58 -26.23
N HIS A 253 4.91 -6.63 -25.84
CA HIS A 253 5.57 -5.49 -25.19
C HIS A 253 5.63 -4.27 -26.13
N ARG A 254 6.03 -4.46 -27.38
CA ARG A 254 6.09 -3.38 -28.37
C ARG A 254 4.75 -2.67 -28.55
N VAL A 255 3.64 -3.45 -28.63
CA VAL A 255 2.28 -2.87 -28.72
C VAL A 255 1.91 -2.11 -27.44
N LEU A 256 2.22 -2.67 -26.26
CA LEU A 256 1.95 -2.02 -24.96
C LEU A 256 2.66 -0.68 -24.84
N ILE A 257 3.95 -0.61 -25.18
CA ILE A 257 4.73 0.63 -25.10
C ILE A 257 4.30 1.65 -26.16
N ALA A 258 3.97 1.21 -27.38
CA ALA A 258 3.41 2.10 -28.39
C ALA A 258 2.10 2.73 -27.93
N ASN A 259 1.22 1.94 -27.28
CA ASN A 259 -0.01 2.45 -26.68
C ASN A 259 0.28 3.45 -25.55
N ALA A 260 1.21 3.15 -24.63
CA ALA A 260 1.58 4.05 -23.54
C ALA A 260 2.02 5.42 -24.07
N LYS A 261 2.93 5.43 -25.03
CA LYS A 261 3.46 6.67 -25.64
C LYS A 261 2.40 7.44 -26.42
N ALA A 262 1.56 6.74 -27.20
CA ALA A 262 0.45 7.36 -27.93
C ALA A 262 -0.59 7.97 -26.99
N GLN A 263 -0.92 7.31 -25.88
CA GLN A 263 -1.87 7.83 -24.90
C GLN A 263 -1.32 9.01 -24.11
N ALA A 264 -0.02 9.00 -23.79
CA ALA A 264 0.62 10.16 -23.17
C ALA A 264 0.47 11.41 -24.07
N GLU A 265 0.77 11.29 -25.37
CA GLU A 265 0.60 12.38 -26.34
C GLU A 265 -0.87 12.80 -26.48
N ALA A 266 -1.78 11.82 -26.63
CA ALA A 266 -3.20 12.08 -26.75
C ALA A 266 -3.81 12.77 -25.53
N LEU A 267 -3.33 12.51 -24.32
CA LEU A 267 -3.84 13.11 -23.08
C LEU A 267 -3.34 14.56 -22.88
N ILE A 268 -2.20 14.91 -23.43
CA ILE A 268 -1.69 16.30 -23.43
C ILE A 268 -2.47 17.15 -24.40
N THR A 269 -2.77 16.61 -25.59
CA THR A 269 -3.45 17.34 -26.68
C THR A 269 -4.95 17.34 -26.44
N ARG A 270 -5.48 18.41 -25.83
CA ARG A 270 -6.92 18.69 -25.69
C ARG A 270 -7.25 19.94 -26.49
N GLU A 271 -8.11 19.76 -27.47
CA GLU A 271 -8.59 20.88 -28.30
C GLU A 271 -9.89 21.44 -27.70
N GLU A 272 -10.02 22.77 -27.69
CA GLU A 272 -11.29 23.53 -27.47
C GLU A 272 -11.95 23.39 -26.08
N THR A 273 -11.22 23.00 -25.01
CA THR A 273 -11.79 22.96 -23.65
C THR A 273 -10.98 23.81 -22.67
N GLU A 274 -11.65 24.42 -21.67
CA GLU A 274 -11.00 25.08 -20.53
C GLU A 274 -10.33 24.08 -19.55
N CYS A 275 -10.69 22.81 -19.65
CA CYS A 275 -10.12 21.74 -18.84
C CYS A 275 -8.86 21.18 -19.52
N PHE A 276 -7.86 20.81 -18.72
CA PHE A 276 -6.60 20.26 -19.22
C PHE A 276 -6.08 19.15 -18.31
N ASN A 277 -5.21 18.30 -18.85
CA ASN A 277 -4.49 17.31 -18.09
C ASN A 277 -3.02 17.73 -17.92
N ALA A 278 -2.53 17.66 -16.69
CA ALA A 278 -1.11 17.79 -16.39
C ALA A 278 -0.46 16.41 -16.46
N VAL A 279 0.27 16.12 -17.53
CA VAL A 279 0.77 14.76 -17.80
C VAL A 279 2.27 14.67 -17.51
N SER A 280 2.66 13.71 -16.68
CA SER A 280 4.04 13.27 -16.47
C SER A 280 4.24 11.88 -17.02
N THR A 281 5.40 11.61 -17.58
CA THR A 281 5.78 10.27 -18.05
C THR A 281 7.01 9.78 -17.28
N ILE A 282 6.94 8.56 -16.79
CA ILE A 282 8.01 7.90 -16.06
C ILE A 282 8.38 6.64 -16.82
N SER A 283 9.59 6.61 -17.38
CA SER A 283 10.10 5.40 -18.02
C SER A 283 11.25 4.81 -17.20
N ILE A 284 11.20 3.52 -17.00
CA ILE A 284 12.27 2.75 -16.37
C ILE A 284 12.83 1.74 -17.38
N ASP A 285 14.12 1.44 -17.30
CA ASP A 285 14.76 0.53 -18.25
C ASP A 285 14.08 -0.86 -18.22
N GLN A 286 13.97 -1.45 -17.04
CA GLN A 286 13.26 -2.70 -16.78
C GLN A 286 12.78 -2.75 -15.33
N LEU A 287 11.77 -3.56 -15.02
CA LEU A 287 11.35 -3.79 -13.65
C LEU A 287 12.10 -4.97 -13.04
N ASP A 288 12.89 -4.68 -12.01
CA ASP A 288 13.53 -5.62 -11.10
C ASP A 288 13.41 -5.11 -9.66
N ALA A 289 13.98 -5.84 -8.70
CA ALA A 289 13.84 -5.50 -7.28
C ALA A 289 14.48 -4.14 -6.96
N ALA A 290 15.66 -3.83 -7.49
CA ALA A 290 16.33 -2.56 -7.25
C ALA A 290 15.55 -1.39 -7.82
N ARG A 291 15.05 -1.50 -9.05
CA ARG A 291 14.26 -0.43 -9.67
C ARG A 291 12.89 -0.26 -9.02
N LEU A 292 12.27 -1.35 -8.54
CA LEU A 292 11.06 -1.25 -7.74
C LEU A 292 11.33 -0.53 -6.41
N GLY A 293 12.43 -0.86 -5.74
CA GLY A 293 12.85 -0.17 -4.51
C GLY A 293 13.06 1.32 -4.72
N ALA A 294 13.79 1.69 -5.78
CA ALA A 294 14.01 3.08 -6.15
C ALA A 294 12.70 3.81 -6.49
N LEU A 295 11.78 3.17 -7.21
CA LEU A 295 10.47 3.72 -7.56
C LEU A 295 9.59 3.95 -6.32
N MET A 296 9.58 3.01 -5.38
CA MET A 296 8.83 3.18 -4.13
C MET A 296 9.43 4.31 -3.28
N ALA A 297 10.73 4.35 -3.09
CA ALA A 297 11.40 5.42 -2.35
C ALA A 297 11.21 6.78 -3.01
N LEU A 298 11.18 6.87 -4.35
CA LEU A 298 10.87 8.09 -5.08
C LEU A 298 9.52 8.69 -4.65
N TYR A 299 8.46 7.86 -4.59
CA TYR A 299 7.14 8.34 -4.16
C TYR A 299 7.06 8.60 -2.65
N GLU A 300 7.79 7.88 -1.82
CA GLU A 300 7.88 8.16 -0.38
C GLU A 300 8.55 9.50 -0.12
N HIS A 301 9.66 9.80 -0.80
CA HIS A 301 10.32 11.11 -0.74
C HIS A 301 9.44 12.23 -1.29
N LYS A 302 8.81 12.03 -2.47
CA LYS A 302 7.80 12.96 -3.03
C LYS A 302 6.74 13.30 -1.98
N THR A 303 6.16 12.28 -1.34
CA THR A 303 5.10 12.44 -0.34
C THR A 303 5.57 13.21 0.88
N THR A 304 6.78 12.92 1.36
CA THR A 304 7.41 13.62 2.50
C THR A 304 7.66 15.08 2.18
N MET A 305 8.19 15.37 0.99
CA MET A 305 8.41 16.73 0.52
C MET A 305 7.10 17.52 0.34
N LEU A 306 6.06 16.88 -0.19
CA LEU A 306 4.71 17.46 -0.26
C LEU A 306 4.15 17.79 1.12
N GLY A 307 4.32 16.87 2.10
CA GLY A 307 3.96 17.15 3.49
C GLY A 307 4.63 18.41 4.03
N THR A 308 5.91 18.60 3.73
CA THR A 308 6.67 19.81 4.09
C THR A 308 6.13 21.06 3.38
N LEU A 309 5.87 20.97 2.07
CA LEU A 309 5.32 22.08 1.27
C LEU A 309 3.92 22.51 1.73
N TYR A 310 3.09 21.57 2.17
CA TYR A 310 1.76 21.86 2.74
C TYR A 310 1.81 22.25 4.23
N GLY A 311 2.97 22.14 4.89
CA GLY A 311 3.11 22.42 6.32
C GLY A 311 2.43 21.38 7.22
N ILE A 312 2.28 20.14 6.79
CA ILE A 312 1.62 19.05 7.52
C ILE A 312 2.59 17.95 7.94
N ASN A 313 2.21 17.15 8.94
CA ASN A 313 2.96 15.94 9.29
C ASN A 313 2.51 14.77 8.39
N PRO A 314 3.35 14.25 7.47
CA PRO A 314 2.98 13.16 6.58
C PRO A 314 3.01 11.77 7.23
N PHE A 315 3.43 11.64 8.50
CA PHE A 315 3.69 10.35 9.15
C PHE A 315 2.61 9.90 10.14
N ASP A 316 1.62 10.75 10.43
CA ASP A 316 0.48 10.42 11.28
C ASP A 316 -0.82 10.25 10.47
N GLN A 317 -1.91 9.83 11.13
CA GLN A 317 -3.23 9.60 10.52
C GLN A 317 -4.37 9.81 11.53
N PRO A 318 -4.58 11.04 12.05
CA PRO A 318 -5.60 11.28 13.07
C PRO A 318 -7.04 11.00 12.59
N GLY A 319 -7.31 11.14 11.29
CA GLY A 319 -8.63 10.96 10.70
C GLY A 319 -9.25 9.57 10.86
N VAL A 320 -8.43 8.51 10.99
CA VAL A 320 -8.94 7.14 11.15
C VAL A 320 -9.29 6.77 12.60
N GLU A 321 -8.83 7.53 13.59
CA GLU A 321 -9.02 7.19 15.01
C GLU A 321 -10.47 7.35 15.46
N PHE A 322 -11.20 8.31 14.91
CA PHE A 322 -12.62 8.51 15.23
C PHE A 322 -13.48 7.31 14.82
N GLY A 323 -13.27 6.78 13.61
CA GLY A 323 -13.97 5.57 13.12
C GLY A 323 -13.69 4.35 14.00
N LYS A 324 -12.43 4.15 14.42
CA LYS A 324 -12.05 3.06 15.33
C LYS A 324 -12.75 3.19 16.71
N LYS A 325 -12.90 4.40 17.22
CA LYS A 325 -13.63 4.64 18.48
C LYS A 325 -15.10 4.25 18.34
N LEU A 326 -15.77 4.72 17.29
CA LEU A 326 -17.18 4.41 17.03
C LEU A 326 -17.41 2.90 16.83
N SER A 327 -16.51 2.21 16.12
CA SER A 327 -16.59 0.76 15.92
C SER A 327 -16.59 0.01 17.25
N ARG A 328 -15.69 0.37 18.17
CA ARG A 328 -15.65 -0.23 19.51
C ARG A 328 -16.95 0.01 20.30
N GLU A 329 -17.50 1.22 20.27
CA GLU A 329 -18.75 1.57 20.93
C GLU A 329 -19.94 0.76 20.41
N LEU A 330 -20.02 0.55 19.08
CA LEU A 330 -21.07 -0.25 18.45
C LEU A 330 -20.97 -1.74 18.79
N GLU A 331 -19.77 -2.30 18.88
CA GLU A 331 -19.58 -3.69 19.32
C GLU A 331 -20.00 -3.88 20.78
N PHE A 332 -19.62 -2.98 21.68
CA PHE A 332 -20.00 -3.02 23.09
C PHE A 332 -21.52 -2.95 23.28
N SER A 333 -22.20 -2.09 22.54
CA SER A 333 -23.66 -1.95 22.62
C SER A 333 -24.41 -3.18 22.12
N ARG A 334 -23.84 -3.97 21.22
CA ARG A 334 -24.44 -5.21 20.74
C ARG A 334 -24.19 -6.41 21.68
N SER A 335 -23.03 -6.47 22.33
CA SER A 335 -22.75 -7.53 23.32
C SER A 335 -23.64 -7.39 24.57
N SER A 336 -23.80 -6.16 25.09
CA SER A 336 -24.68 -5.92 26.24
C SER A 336 -26.16 -6.16 25.96
N ARG A 337 -26.64 -6.02 24.72
CA ARG A 337 -28.02 -6.39 24.35
C ARG A 337 -28.22 -7.91 24.21
N ARG A 338 -27.21 -8.68 23.84
CA ARG A 338 -27.29 -10.13 23.81
C ARG A 338 -27.30 -10.75 25.19
N ASP A 339 -26.51 -10.23 26.12
CA ASP A 339 -26.51 -10.69 27.52
C ASP A 339 -27.80 -10.30 28.26
N GLY A 340 -28.40 -9.15 27.96
CA GLY A 340 -29.70 -8.73 28.52
C GLY A 340 -30.89 -9.51 28.02
N SER A 341 -30.87 -10.04 26.79
CA SER A 341 -31.96 -10.87 26.25
C SER A 341 -31.92 -12.33 26.72
N ALA A 342 -30.77 -12.77 27.24
CA ALA A 342 -30.66 -14.11 27.84
C ALA A 342 -31.20 -14.18 29.31
N LEU A 343 -31.35 -13.03 29.97
CA LEU A 343 -31.88 -12.96 31.35
C LEU A 343 -33.41 -12.86 31.42
N ASP A 344 -34.07 -12.39 30.34
CA ASP A 344 -35.53 -12.22 30.32
C ASP A 344 -36.34 -13.47 29.87
N SER A 345 -35.67 -14.55 29.43
CA SER A 345 -36.36 -15.79 29.02
C SER A 345 -36.58 -16.80 30.15
N ASN A 346 -36.15 -16.52 31.40
CA ASN A 346 -36.30 -17.40 32.53
C ASN A 346 -37.33 -16.92 33.62
N SER A 347 -38.14 -15.93 33.31
CA SER A 347 -39.15 -15.38 34.27
C SER A 347 -40.61 -15.53 33.80
N LEU A 348 -40.92 -16.60 33.08
CA LEU A 348 -42.31 -17.01 32.84
C LEU A 348 -42.39 -18.56 32.84
N ASN A 349 -42.51 -19.12 34.06
CA ASN A 349 -43.22 -20.35 34.35
C ASN A 349 -43.67 -20.33 35.81
#